data_3f75d1a21ecf1fb4d1b11247ffc81dff
#
_entry.id   3f75d1a21ecf1fb4d1b11247ffc81dff
#
_cell.length_a   1.000
_cell.length_b   1.000
_cell.length_c   1.000
_cell.angle_alpha   90.00
_cell.angle_beta   90.00
_cell.angle_gamma   90.00
#
_symmetry.space_group_name_H-M   'P 1'
#
loop_
_entity.id
_entity.type
_entity.pdbx_description
1 polymer ?
#
loop_
_entity_poly.entity_id
_entity_poly.type
_entity_poly.pdbx_seq_one_letter_code
_entity_poly.pdbx_strand_id
1 'polypeptide(L)'
;MSDALVDADSEALVDADSEADVLADSNALVDADSEADVLADSDALVDADSEADVLADSDALVDADSEALVDADSEADVLADSDALVDADSEADVLADSDALVDADSDALVDADSEADVLADSDALVDADSEADVLADWLALVDADSEADVLAD
;
A
#
# COMPACT_ATOMS: atom_id res chain seq x y z
N MET A 1 17.57 -20.86 -2.68
CA MET A 1 16.13 -20.86 -2.45
C MET A 1 15.93 -21.21 -1.00
N SER A 2 15.74 -20.26 -0.16
CA SER A 2 15.37 -20.45 1.24
C SER A 2 14.08 -19.70 1.48
N ASP A 3 12.99 -20.42 1.58
CA ASP A 3 11.72 -19.89 2.02
C ASP A 3 11.77 -19.73 3.55
N ALA A 4 11.36 -18.60 4.07
CA ALA A 4 11.33 -18.33 5.49
C ALA A 4 9.87 -18.28 5.97
N LEU A 5 9.52 -19.14 6.91
CA LEU A 5 8.24 -19.07 7.63
C LEU A 5 8.54 -18.73 9.08
N VAL A 6 8.02 -17.61 9.55
CA VAL A 6 8.26 -17.10 10.91
C VAL A 6 6.96 -16.78 11.62
N ASP A 7 6.82 -17.29 12.83
CA ASP A 7 5.74 -17.00 13.76
C ASP A 7 6.36 -16.50 15.07
N ALA A 8 6.04 -15.27 15.46
CA ALA A 8 6.66 -14.61 16.60
C ALA A 8 5.65 -13.85 17.48
N ASP A 9 5.68 -14.09 18.80
CA ASP A 9 4.77 -13.44 19.77
C ASP A 9 5.10 -11.94 19.99
N SER A 10 6.11 -11.38 19.34
CA SER A 10 6.53 -10.00 19.61
C SER A 10 7.08 -9.32 18.35
N GLU A 11 8.32 -9.53 18.02
CA GLU A 11 8.96 -8.91 16.86
C GLU A 11 9.50 -9.98 15.92
N ALA A 12 9.16 -9.89 14.65
CA ALA A 12 9.76 -10.70 13.61
C ALA A 12 10.71 -9.86 12.76
N LEU A 13 11.94 -10.34 12.59
CA LEU A 13 12.91 -9.80 11.63
C LEU A 13 13.28 -10.93 10.68
N VAL A 14 12.97 -10.77 9.41
CA VAL A 14 13.17 -11.82 8.40
C VAL A 14 13.92 -11.25 7.22
N ASP A 15 14.92 -11.98 6.77
CA ASP A 15 15.68 -11.75 5.55
C ASP A 15 15.68 -13.08 4.77
N ALA A 16 15.09 -13.11 3.58
CA ALA A 16 14.90 -14.33 2.81
C ALA A 16 15.28 -14.15 1.33
N ASP A 17 16.10 -15.09 0.80
CA ASP A 17 16.52 -15.09 -0.61
C ASP A 17 15.37 -15.44 -1.61
N SER A 18 14.17 -15.67 -1.15
CA SER A 18 13.09 -16.12 -2.03
C SER A 18 11.73 -15.69 -1.48
N GLU A 19 11.10 -16.49 -0.65
CA GLU A 19 9.77 -16.19 -0.09
C GLU A 19 9.85 -16.00 1.42
N ALA A 20 9.16 -15.01 1.96
CA ALA A 20 9.04 -14.79 3.38
C ALA A 20 7.57 -14.75 3.81
N ASP A 21 7.15 -15.76 4.57
CA ASP A 21 5.83 -15.79 5.23
C ASP A 21 6.02 -15.42 6.70
N VAL A 22 5.46 -14.30 7.15
CA VAL A 22 5.68 -13.80 8.50
C VAL A 22 4.37 -13.50 9.22
N LEU A 23 4.24 -14.07 10.41
CA LEU A 23 3.18 -13.77 11.34
C LEU A 23 3.79 -13.23 12.63
N ALA A 24 3.42 -12.02 13.03
CA ALA A 24 3.91 -11.41 14.26
C ALA A 24 2.77 -10.77 15.07
N ASP A 25 2.67 -11.05 16.39
CA ASP A 25 1.67 -10.42 17.26
C ASP A 25 1.98 -8.93 17.53
N SER A 26 3.09 -8.42 17.06
CA SER A 26 3.43 -7.02 17.26
C SER A 26 4.04 -6.43 15.99
N ASN A 27 5.32 -6.48 15.79
CA ASN A 27 5.94 -5.82 14.65
C ASN A 27 6.64 -6.81 13.73
N ALA A 28 6.43 -6.67 12.43
CA ALA A 28 7.14 -7.41 11.40
C ALA A 28 8.08 -6.47 10.61
N LEU A 29 9.33 -6.87 10.47
CA LEU A 29 10.29 -6.28 9.52
C LEU A 29 10.77 -7.37 8.59
N VAL A 30 10.48 -7.23 7.31
CA VAL A 30 10.73 -8.27 6.32
C VAL A 30 11.48 -7.70 5.11
N ASP A 31 12.51 -8.40 4.70
CA ASP A 31 13.26 -8.14 3.47
C ASP A 31 13.28 -9.45 2.67
N ALA A 32 12.74 -9.46 1.46
CA ALA A 32 12.63 -10.66 0.63
C ALA A 32 13.00 -10.39 -0.84
N ASP A 33 13.91 -11.21 -1.41
CA ASP A 33 14.31 -11.08 -2.83
C ASP A 33 13.18 -11.41 -3.82
N SER A 34 12.02 -11.86 -3.36
CA SER A 34 10.93 -12.23 -4.28
C SER A 34 9.57 -11.88 -3.70
N GLU A 35 8.99 -12.71 -2.86
CA GLU A 35 7.64 -12.49 -2.34
C GLU A 35 7.65 -12.36 -0.80
N ALA A 36 6.91 -11.39 -0.28
CA ALA A 36 6.71 -11.22 1.16
C ALA A 36 5.22 -11.23 1.51
N ASP A 37 4.79 -12.25 2.26
CA ASP A 37 3.45 -12.31 2.85
C ASP A 37 3.57 -12.01 4.35
N VAL A 38 2.98 -10.90 4.80
CA VAL A 38 3.15 -10.43 6.17
C VAL A 38 1.82 -10.13 6.85
N LEU A 39 1.64 -10.71 8.01
CA LEU A 39 0.55 -10.38 8.92
C LEU A 39 1.11 -9.93 10.27
N ALA A 40 0.77 -8.70 10.69
CA ALA A 40 1.21 -8.14 11.96
C ALA A 40 0.04 -7.49 12.72
N ASP A 41 -0.11 -7.76 14.03
CA ASP A 41 -1.14 -7.12 14.85
C ASP A 41 -0.81 -5.64 15.16
N SER A 42 0.35 -5.15 14.77
CA SER A 42 0.71 -3.75 14.99
C SER A 42 1.34 -3.16 13.74
N ASP A 43 2.65 -3.15 13.63
CA ASP A 43 3.32 -2.47 12.54
C ASP A 43 3.99 -3.46 11.57
N ALA A 44 3.79 -3.30 10.28
CA ALA A 44 4.50 -4.04 9.24
C ALA A 44 5.42 -3.10 8.45
N LEU A 45 6.69 -3.46 8.34
CA LEU A 45 7.64 -2.84 7.42
C LEU A 45 8.17 -3.92 6.47
N VAL A 46 7.91 -3.75 5.18
CA VAL A 46 8.21 -4.78 4.17
C VAL A 46 8.96 -4.16 3.00
N ASP A 47 10.03 -4.84 2.60
CA ASP A 47 10.77 -4.56 1.37
C ASP A 47 10.83 -5.86 0.56
N ALA A 48 10.31 -5.83 -0.68
CA ALA A 48 10.26 -7.01 -1.53
C ALA A 48 10.64 -6.68 -2.99
N ASP A 49 11.60 -7.42 -3.58
CA ASP A 49 12.00 -7.22 -4.98
C ASP A 49 10.90 -7.55 -6.01
N SER A 50 9.79 -8.13 -5.57
CA SER A 50 8.71 -8.48 -6.50
C SER A 50 7.33 -8.17 -5.94
N GLU A 51 6.77 -9.03 -5.12
CA GLU A 51 5.40 -8.86 -4.62
C GLU A 51 5.37 -8.75 -3.09
N ALA A 52 4.62 -7.80 -2.56
CA ALA A 52 4.37 -7.67 -1.14
C ALA A 52 2.87 -7.70 -0.83
N ASP A 53 2.45 -8.70 -0.07
CA ASP A 53 1.09 -8.79 0.48
C ASP A 53 1.15 -8.54 1.99
N VAL A 54 0.56 -7.44 2.46
CA VAL A 54 0.70 -7.01 3.85
C VAL A 54 -0.65 -6.71 4.49
N LEU A 55 -0.87 -7.30 5.64
CA LEU A 55 -2.00 -6.99 6.51
C LEU A 55 -1.49 -6.55 7.88
N ALA A 56 -1.86 -5.35 8.31
CA ALA A 56 -1.45 -4.80 9.60
C ALA A 56 -2.64 -4.17 10.35
N ASP A 57 -2.84 -4.49 11.63
CA ASP A 57 -3.89 -3.86 12.44
C ASP A 57 -3.59 -2.38 12.77
N SER A 58 -2.40 -1.90 12.46
CA SER A 58 -2.06 -0.50 12.72
C SER A 58 -1.40 0.13 11.48
N ASP A 59 -0.11 0.13 11.39
CA ASP A 59 0.60 0.85 10.34
C ASP A 59 1.34 -0.10 9.39
N ALA A 60 1.15 0.07 8.08
CA ALA A 60 1.89 -0.66 7.07
C ALA A 60 2.79 0.29 6.27
N LEU A 61 4.08 -0.02 6.19
CA LEU A 61 5.02 0.63 5.28
C LEU A 61 5.58 -0.41 4.33
N VAL A 62 5.35 -0.23 3.03
CA VAL A 62 5.69 -1.23 2.02
C VAL A 62 6.45 -0.61 0.85
N ASP A 63 7.55 -1.24 0.48
CA ASP A 63 8.30 -0.95 -0.74
C ASP A 63 8.37 -2.24 -1.57
N ALA A 64 7.86 -2.20 -2.81
CA ALA A 64 7.85 -3.36 -3.68
C ALA A 64 8.22 -3.00 -5.13
N ASP A 65 9.20 -3.70 -5.73
CA ASP A 65 9.61 -3.45 -7.12
C ASP A 65 8.52 -3.79 -8.15
N SER A 66 7.47 -4.48 -7.77
CA SER A 66 6.41 -4.84 -8.72
C SER A 66 5.03 -4.54 -8.17
N GLU A 67 4.47 -5.41 -7.39
CA GLU A 67 3.10 -5.26 -6.90
C GLU A 67 3.04 -5.17 -5.37
N ALA A 68 2.34 -4.17 -4.85
CA ALA A 68 2.02 -4.06 -3.44
C ALA A 68 0.52 -4.19 -3.19
N LEU A 69 0.13 -5.12 -2.34
CA LEU A 69 -1.22 -5.26 -1.82
C LEU A 69 -1.19 -5.03 -0.31
N VAL A 70 -1.87 -3.99 0.16
CA VAL A 70 -1.79 -3.58 1.56
C VAL A 70 -3.19 -3.34 2.14
N ASP A 71 -3.42 -3.90 3.30
CA ASP A 71 -4.60 -3.65 4.11
C ASP A 71 -4.14 -3.23 5.52
N ALA A 72 -4.53 -2.04 5.97
CA ALA A 72 -4.13 -1.50 7.26
C ALA A 72 -5.30 -0.82 8.01
N ASP A 73 -5.53 -1.18 9.27
CA ASP A 73 -6.61 -0.54 10.08
C ASP A 73 -6.32 0.93 10.41
N SER A 74 -5.12 1.43 10.13
CA SER A 74 -4.77 2.82 10.46
C SER A 74 -4.10 3.53 9.28
N GLU A 75 -2.80 3.43 9.12
CA GLU A 75 -2.04 4.14 8.10
C GLU A 75 -1.34 3.18 7.14
N ALA A 76 -1.47 3.41 5.83
CA ALA A 76 -0.74 2.67 4.81
C ALA A 76 0.15 3.62 4.00
N ASP A 77 1.46 3.42 4.08
CA ASP A 77 2.44 4.10 3.23
C ASP A 77 3.00 3.09 2.24
N VAL A 78 2.76 3.30 0.95
CA VAL A 78 3.13 2.31 -0.09
C VAL A 78 3.91 2.95 -1.23
N LEU A 79 5.02 2.32 -1.56
CA LEU A 79 5.80 2.60 -2.76
C LEU A 79 5.86 1.34 -3.62
N ALA A 80 5.43 1.44 -4.89
CA ALA A 80 5.49 0.33 -5.83
C ALA A 80 5.96 0.78 -7.22
N ASP A 81 6.92 0.08 -7.84
CA ASP A 81 7.37 0.40 -9.20
C ASP A 81 6.34 0.03 -10.28
N SER A 82 5.30 -0.72 -9.93
CA SER A 82 4.26 -1.06 -10.88
C SER A 82 2.88 -0.77 -10.29
N ASP A 83 2.27 -1.71 -9.65
CA ASP A 83 0.87 -1.60 -9.24
C ASP A 83 0.73 -1.57 -7.71
N ALA A 84 0.01 -0.59 -7.19
CA ALA A 84 -0.34 -0.51 -5.77
C ALA A 84 -1.85 -0.69 -5.57
N LEU A 85 -2.24 -1.62 -4.73
CA LEU A 85 -3.61 -1.78 -4.23
C LEU A 85 -3.63 -1.61 -2.72
N VAL A 86 -4.33 -0.59 -2.23
CA VAL A 86 -4.29 -0.20 -0.82
C VAL A 86 -5.69 0.00 -0.27
N ASP A 87 -5.95 -0.60 0.87
CA ASP A 87 -7.13 -0.39 1.69
C ASP A 87 -6.69 0.08 3.09
N ALA A 88 -7.15 1.25 3.53
CA ALA A 88 -6.77 1.80 4.82
C ALA A 88 -7.97 2.44 5.55
N ASP A 89 -8.24 2.04 6.80
CA ASP A 89 -9.34 2.62 7.59
C ASP A 89 -9.11 4.10 7.95
N SER A 90 -7.92 4.62 7.76
CA SER A 90 -7.63 6.02 8.09
C SER A 90 -6.94 6.75 6.94
N GLU A 91 -5.65 6.66 6.83
CA GLU A 91 -4.86 7.43 5.86
C GLU A 91 -4.09 6.50 4.92
N ALA A 92 -4.14 6.78 3.62
CA ALA A 92 -3.34 6.09 2.62
C ALA A 92 -2.46 7.06 1.85
N ASP A 93 -1.14 6.89 1.93
CA ASP A 93 -0.15 7.59 1.13
C ASP A 93 0.47 6.61 0.13
N VAL A 94 0.22 6.80 -1.18
CA VAL A 94 0.62 5.83 -2.20
C VAL A 94 1.39 6.51 -3.33
N LEU A 95 2.53 5.94 -3.66
CA LEU A 95 3.30 6.28 -4.86
C LEU A 95 3.47 5.04 -5.73
N ALA A 96 3.01 5.11 -6.99
CA ALA A 96 3.14 4.01 -7.93
C ALA A 96 3.61 4.50 -9.31
N ASP A 97 4.60 3.83 -9.91
CA ASP A 97 5.08 4.19 -11.27
C ASP A 97 4.07 3.80 -12.37
N SER A 98 3.07 3.00 -12.07
CA SER A 98 2.04 2.63 -13.04
C SER A 98 0.64 2.92 -12.50
N ASP A 99 0.01 1.94 -11.88
CA ASP A 99 -1.39 2.04 -11.52
C ASP A 99 -1.59 2.01 -9.99
N ALA A 100 -2.33 2.97 -9.44
CA ALA A 100 -2.71 3.00 -8.04
C ALA A 100 -4.22 2.84 -7.87
N LEU A 101 -4.64 1.87 -7.08
CA LEU A 101 -6.03 1.72 -6.63
C LEU A 101 -6.08 1.86 -5.11
N VAL A 102 -6.79 2.86 -4.61
CA VAL A 102 -6.79 3.20 -3.20
C VAL A 102 -8.20 3.39 -2.67
N ASP A 103 -8.50 2.73 -1.57
CA ASP A 103 -9.69 2.96 -0.74
C ASP A 103 -9.26 3.41 0.65
N ALA A 104 -9.71 4.59 1.10
CA ALA A 104 -9.37 5.11 2.41
C ALA A 104 -10.59 5.71 3.10
N ASP A 105 -10.90 5.28 4.32
CA ASP A 105 -12.04 5.82 5.09
C ASP A 105 -11.86 7.30 5.49
N SER A 106 -10.66 7.82 5.39
CA SER A 106 -10.42 9.22 5.71
C SER A 106 -9.70 9.95 4.56
N ASP A 107 -8.41 9.95 4.56
CA ASP A 107 -7.62 10.77 3.65
C ASP A 107 -6.75 9.90 2.72
N ALA A 108 -6.80 10.16 1.41
CA ALA A 108 -5.95 9.51 0.43
C ALA A 108 -5.03 10.53 -0.24
N LEU A 109 -3.73 10.26 -0.24
CA LEU A 109 -2.72 10.95 -1.05
C LEU A 109 -2.11 9.98 -2.05
N VAL A 110 -2.29 10.22 -3.33
CA VAL A 110 -1.86 9.29 -4.38
C VAL A 110 -1.09 10.02 -5.47
N ASP A 111 0.05 9.48 -5.84
CA ASP A 111 0.84 9.90 -7.00
C ASP A 111 1.07 8.67 -7.89
N ALA A 112 0.63 8.73 -9.14
CA ALA A 112 0.77 7.62 -10.08
C ALA A 112 1.18 8.09 -11.49
N ASP A 113 2.22 7.48 -12.08
CA ASP A 113 2.67 7.85 -13.44
C ASP A 113 1.67 7.48 -14.54
N SER A 114 0.70 6.62 -14.26
CA SER A 114 -0.30 6.22 -15.26
C SER A 114 -1.73 6.45 -14.80
N GLU A 115 -2.32 5.51 -14.10
CA GLU A 115 -3.73 5.57 -13.70
C GLU A 115 -3.89 5.59 -12.17
N ALA A 116 -4.72 6.49 -11.65
CA ALA A 116 -5.08 6.51 -10.24
C ALA A 116 -6.59 6.39 -10.05
N ASP A 117 -7.04 5.31 -9.43
CA ASP A 117 -8.42 5.11 -9.01
C ASP A 117 -8.50 5.26 -7.48
N VAL A 118 -9.18 6.29 -7.00
CA VAL A 118 -9.18 6.63 -5.57
C VAL A 118 -10.59 6.80 -5.02
N LEU A 119 -10.88 6.11 -3.94
CA LEU A 119 -12.07 6.30 -3.12
C LEU A 119 -11.66 6.77 -1.72
N ALA A 120 -12.21 7.91 -1.27
CA ALA A 120 -11.94 8.42 0.06
C ALA A 120 -13.21 9.01 0.70
N ASP A 121 -13.52 8.67 1.95
CA ASP A 121 -14.69 9.23 2.67
C ASP A 121 -14.50 10.70 3.07
N SER A 122 -13.29 11.21 3.05
CA SER A 122 -13.01 12.59 3.42
C SER A 122 -12.29 13.34 2.30
N ASP A 123 -10.98 13.38 2.35
CA ASP A 123 -10.17 14.19 1.46
C ASP A 123 -9.31 13.32 0.53
N ALA A 124 -9.40 13.54 -0.79
CA ALA A 124 -8.52 12.91 -1.77
C ALA A 124 -7.62 13.93 -2.44
N LEU A 125 -6.31 13.70 -2.41
CA LEU A 125 -5.32 14.45 -3.18
C LEU A 125 -4.63 13.51 -4.16
N VAL A 126 -4.81 13.72 -5.46
CA VAL A 126 -4.34 12.78 -6.49
C VAL A 126 -3.58 13.54 -7.58
N ASP A 127 -2.40 13.04 -7.91
CA ASP A 127 -1.62 13.45 -9.08
C ASP A 127 -1.41 12.24 -9.99
N ALA A 128 -1.83 12.33 -11.26
CA ALA A 128 -1.66 11.24 -12.21
C ALA A 128 -1.23 11.75 -13.59
N ASP A 129 -0.18 11.17 -14.17
CA ASP A 129 0.32 11.59 -15.50
C ASP A 129 -0.64 11.26 -16.65
N SER A 130 -1.59 10.37 -16.43
CA SER A 130 -2.54 9.99 -17.47
C SER A 130 -4.00 10.16 -17.05
N GLU A 131 -4.56 9.21 -16.35
CA GLU A 131 -6.00 9.18 -16.01
C GLU A 131 -6.19 9.13 -14.48
N ALA A 132 -7.12 9.93 -13.96
CA ALA A 132 -7.50 9.88 -12.56
C ALA A 132 -9.02 9.80 -12.39
N ASP A 133 -9.50 8.72 -11.79
CA ASP A 133 -10.89 8.54 -11.37
C ASP A 133 -10.98 8.65 -9.84
N VAL A 134 -11.61 9.72 -9.36
CA VAL A 134 -11.62 10.02 -7.92
C VAL A 134 -13.04 10.23 -7.39
N LEU A 135 -13.38 9.50 -6.36
CA LEU A 135 -14.60 9.69 -5.58
C LEU A 135 -14.23 10.08 -4.14
N ALA A 136 -14.68 11.26 -3.69
CA ALA A 136 -14.49 11.71 -2.32
C ALA A 136 -15.77 12.35 -1.76
N ASP A 137 -16.12 12.03 -0.51
CA ASP A 137 -17.36 12.56 0.12
C ASP A 137 -17.22 14.03 0.55
N TRP A 138 -16.02 14.54 0.67
CA TRP A 138 -15.82 15.92 1.14
C TRP A 138 -14.99 16.79 0.19
N LEU A 139 -13.77 16.43 -0.12
CA LEU A 139 -12.88 17.23 -0.95
C LEU A 139 -12.00 16.37 -1.85
N ALA A 140 -12.09 16.57 -3.15
CA ALA A 140 -11.14 16.00 -4.09
C ALA A 140 -10.30 17.10 -4.76
N LEU A 141 -9.00 16.97 -4.72
CA LEU A 141 -8.05 17.78 -5.48
C LEU A 141 -7.26 16.86 -6.41
N VAL A 142 -7.48 17.03 -7.72
CA VAL A 142 -6.92 16.13 -8.72
C VAL A 142 -6.16 16.94 -9.77
N ASP A 143 -4.94 16.53 -10.05
CA ASP A 143 -4.17 16.98 -11.21
C ASP A 143 -3.93 15.76 -12.11
N ALA A 144 -4.42 15.81 -13.36
CA ALA A 144 -4.21 14.73 -14.30
C ALA A 144 -3.91 15.31 -15.69
N ASP A 145 -2.83 14.84 -16.32
CA ASP A 145 -2.36 15.40 -17.61
C ASP A 145 -3.28 15.03 -18.79
N SER A 146 -4.11 14.02 -18.68
CA SER A 146 -4.99 13.57 -19.74
C SER A 146 -6.47 13.68 -19.38
N GLU A 147 -7.00 12.78 -18.60
CA GLU A 147 -8.43 12.72 -18.24
C GLU A 147 -8.59 12.60 -16.70
N ALA A 148 -9.48 13.42 -16.15
CA ALA A 148 -9.84 13.33 -14.75
C ALA A 148 -11.36 13.28 -14.59
N ASP A 149 -11.88 12.21 -14.02
CA ASP A 149 -13.26 12.07 -13.61
C ASP A 149 -13.36 12.19 -12.09
N VAL A 150 -13.89 13.29 -11.60
CA VAL A 150 -13.95 13.60 -10.17
C VAL A 150 -15.39 13.77 -9.70
N LEU A 151 -15.76 13.02 -8.69
CA LEU A 151 -17.04 13.15 -8.02
C LEU A 151 -16.83 13.46 -6.53
N ALA A 152 -17.29 14.62 -6.09
CA ALA A 152 -17.32 15.01 -4.68
C ALA A 152 -18.71 15.51 -4.28
N ASP A 153 -19.24 15.05 -3.13
CA ASP A 153 -20.60 15.34 -2.66
C ASP A 153 -20.66 16.38 -1.52
#